data_11c18e7a792e7c504fa59a853c967cbb
#
_entry.id   11c18e7a792e7c504fa59a853c967cbb
#
_cell.length_a   1.000
_cell.length_b   1.000
_cell.length_c   1.000
_cell.angle_alpha   90.00
_cell.angle_beta   90.00
_cell.angle_gamma   90.00
#
_symmetry.space_group_name_H-M   'P 1'
#
loop_
_entity.id
_entity.type
_entity.pdbx_description
1 polymer ?
#
loop_
_entity_poly.entity_id
_entity_poly.type
_entity_poly.pdbx_seq_one_letter_code
_entity_poly.pdbx_strand_id
1 'polypeptide(L)'
;TPYPTLFPYTTLFRSLVIKEYPTASAHSAHFRGLIKELAIKKSFKPDIIFIDYLNICASSRFKGQANVNSYMYIKSIAEELRGLAVETNVPIMSATQTTRSGFNNSDVGLEDTSESFGLPATADLMFALISNEELEAVNQIAVKQLKNRYNDVNVNKRFVIGIDRSKMRLMDLDESQQSGLADSNQTEETDDFDTPTFDKTEFGEGWKV
;
A
#
# COMPACT_ATOMS: atom_id res chain seq x y z
N THR A 1 30.35 -17.29 -1.20
CA THR A 1 30.38 -17.43 0.27
C THR A 1 28.96 -17.42 0.80
N PRO A 2 28.53 -18.46 1.54
CA PRO A 2 27.23 -18.40 2.19
C PRO A 2 27.28 -17.27 3.22
N TYR A 3 26.33 -16.34 3.13
CA TYR A 3 26.15 -15.31 4.15
C TYR A 3 25.98 -15.98 5.50
N PRO A 4 26.72 -15.57 6.55
CA PRO A 4 26.54 -16.12 7.87
C PRO A 4 25.09 -15.83 8.30
N THR A 5 24.41 -16.87 8.74
CA THR A 5 23.12 -16.73 9.43
C THR A 5 23.33 -15.81 10.63
N LEU A 6 22.82 -14.59 10.53
CA LEU A 6 23.10 -13.52 11.50
C LEU A 6 22.66 -13.85 12.94
N PHE A 7 21.89 -14.95 13.16
CA PHE A 7 21.38 -15.31 14.48
C PHE A 7 21.28 -16.84 14.66
N PRO A 8 22.34 -17.47 15.20
CA PRO A 8 22.34 -18.94 15.35
C PRO A 8 21.54 -19.49 16.55
N TYR A 9 20.95 -18.68 17.42
CA TYR A 9 20.56 -19.16 18.75
C TYR A 9 19.12 -18.97 19.21
N THR A 10 18.20 -18.46 18.39
CA THR A 10 16.79 -18.36 18.80
C THR A 10 15.83 -19.00 17.82
N THR A 11 14.97 -19.85 18.31
CA THR A 11 13.91 -20.54 17.56
C THR A 11 12.98 -19.57 16.83
N LEU A 12 12.88 -18.31 17.29
CA LEU A 12 12.10 -17.24 16.67
C LEU A 12 12.60 -16.82 15.29
N PHE A 13 13.91 -16.92 15.04
CA PHE A 13 14.51 -16.46 13.76
C PHE A 13 14.62 -17.55 12.68
N ARG A 14 14.17 -18.77 12.96
CA ARG A 14 14.07 -19.81 11.92
C ARG A 14 12.94 -19.56 10.94
N SER A 15 12.08 -18.60 11.22
CA SER A 15 10.91 -18.24 10.42
C SER A 15 11.17 -17.08 9.44
N LEU A 16 12.34 -16.45 9.45
CA LEU A 16 12.69 -15.37 8.52
C LEU A 16 13.73 -15.83 7.50
N VAL A 17 13.39 -15.65 6.23
CA VAL A 17 14.32 -15.86 5.10
C VAL A 17 14.45 -14.55 4.34
N ILE A 18 15.68 -14.07 4.20
CA ILE A 18 16.00 -12.87 3.41
C ILE A 18 16.72 -13.31 2.14
N LYS A 19 16.25 -12.84 1.00
CA LYS A 19 16.88 -13.10 -0.31
C LYS A 19 17.03 -11.80 -1.06
N GLU A 20 18.25 -11.49 -1.43
CA GLU A 20 18.60 -10.34 -2.23
C GLU A 20 18.62 -10.70 -3.72
N TYR A 21 18.16 -9.77 -4.55
CA TYR A 21 18.21 -9.82 -6.00
C TYR A 21 18.72 -8.48 -6.54
N PRO A 22 19.53 -8.47 -7.61
CA PRO A 22 19.89 -7.24 -8.28
C PRO A 22 18.66 -6.49 -8.80
N THR A 23 18.71 -5.17 -8.84
CA THR A 23 17.64 -4.31 -9.35
C THR A 23 17.22 -4.77 -10.75
N ALA A 24 15.91 -4.79 -11.00
CA ALA A 24 15.27 -5.17 -12.27
C ALA A 24 15.62 -6.62 -12.76
N SER A 25 16.07 -7.49 -11.86
CA SER A 25 16.41 -8.87 -12.22
C SER A 25 15.35 -9.89 -11.80
N ALA A 26 14.61 -9.64 -10.73
CA ALA A 26 13.65 -10.57 -10.17
C ALA A 26 12.21 -10.25 -10.60
N HIS A 27 11.48 -11.28 -10.99
CA HIS A 27 10.05 -11.24 -11.31
C HIS A 27 9.31 -12.40 -10.63
N SER A 28 8.01 -12.45 -10.75
CA SER A 28 7.13 -13.44 -10.10
C SER A 28 7.61 -14.91 -10.21
N ALA A 29 8.20 -15.31 -11.34
CA ALA A 29 8.70 -16.68 -11.51
C ALA A 29 9.93 -16.97 -10.62
N HIS A 30 10.80 -15.99 -10.37
CA HIS A 30 11.93 -16.16 -9.46
C HIS A 30 11.45 -16.34 -8.01
N PHE A 31 10.46 -15.54 -7.60
CA PHE A 31 9.87 -15.67 -6.27
C PHE A 31 9.15 -17.02 -6.10
N ARG A 32 8.41 -17.46 -7.12
CA ARG A 32 7.80 -18.79 -7.15
C ARG A 32 8.83 -19.90 -7.02
N GLY A 33 9.95 -19.79 -7.73
CA GLY A 33 11.05 -20.73 -7.64
C GLY A 33 11.66 -20.79 -6.26
N LEU A 34 11.89 -19.63 -5.63
CA LEU A 34 12.41 -19.53 -4.26
C LEU A 34 11.46 -20.17 -3.24
N ILE A 35 10.14 -19.90 -3.33
CA ILE A 35 9.15 -20.50 -2.43
C ILE A 35 9.17 -22.01 -2.53
N LYS A 36 9.20 -22.57 -3.75
CA LYS A 36 9.31 -24.01 -3.97
C LYS A 36 10.61 -24.60 -3.44
N GLU A 37 11.73 -23.92 -3.69
CA GLU A 37 13.03 -24.34 -3.17
C GLU A 37 13.06 -24.41 -1.64
N LEU A 38 12.53 -23.39 -0.97
CA LEU A 38 12.45 -23.33 0.49
C LEU A 38 11.54 -24.43 1.05
N ALA A 39 10.41 -24.70 0.40
CA ALA A 39 9.52 -25.78 0.80
C ALA A 39 10.20 -27.14 0.72
N ILE A 40 10.96 -27.42 -0.36
CA ILE A 40 11.61 -28.71 -0.60
C ILE A 40 12.85 -28.86 0.28
N LYS A 41 13.74 -27.86 0.29
CA LYS A 41 15.04 -27.98 0.94
C LYS A 41 15.05 -27.70 2.43
N LYS A 42 14.10 -26.89 2.91
CA LYS A 42 14.06 -26.42 4.30
C LYS A 42 12.74 -26.71 5.00
N SER A 43 11.77 -27.35 4.33
CA SER A 43 10.39 -27.53 4.84
C SER A 43 9.79 -26.19 5.31
N PHE A 44 10.19 -25.09 4.66
CA PHE A 44 9.76 -23.75 5.02
C PHE A 44 8.63 -23.32 4.09
N LYS A 45 7.50 -22.92 4.69
CA LYS A 45 6.38 -22.30 3.99
C LYS A 45 6.18 -20.91 4.57
N PRO A 46 6.25 -19.84 3.76
CA PRO A 46 6.03 -18.48 4.26
C PRO A 46 4.55 -18.27 4.59
N ASP A 47 4.26 -17.55 5.66
CA ASP A 47 2.92 -17.04 6.00
C ASP A 47 2.69 -15.67 5.37
N ILE A 48 3.75 -14.92 5.07
CA ILE A 48 3.74 -13.61 4.43
C ILE A 48 5.02 -13.42 3.63
N ILE A 49 4.93 -12.67 2.53
CA ILE A 49 6.06 -12.31 1.69
C ILE A 49 6.15 -10.79 1.64
N PHE A 50 7.34 -10.25 1.94
CA PHE A 50 7.66 -8.84 1.77
C PHE A 50 8.56 -8.65 0.56
N ILE A 51 8.24 -7.68 -0.29
CA ILE A 51 9.04 -7.30 -1.46
C ILE A 51 9.39 -5.83 -1.33
N ASP A 52 10.65 -5.53 -1.13
CA ASP A 52 11.20 -4.19 -1.00
C ASP A 52 12.01 -3.85 -2.27
N TYR A 53 11.42 -3.10 -3.20
CA TYR A 53 10.01 -2.69 -3.36
C TYR A 53 9.55 -2.97 -4.80
N LEU A 54 8.26 -2.77 -5.09
CA LEU A 54 7.62 -3.22 -6.33
C LEU A 54 8.24 -2.63 -7.59
N ASN A 55 8.56 -1.34 -7.59
CA ASN A 55 9.01 -0.62 -8.79
C ASN A 55 10.39 -1.07 -9.30
N ILE A 56 11.21 -1.71 -8.46
CA ILE A 56 12.51 -2.27 -8.87
C ILE A 56 12.45 -3.75 -9.28
N CYS A 57 11.26 -4.35 -9.26
CA CYS A 57 11.06 -5.69 -9.78
C CYS A 57 11.04 -5.68 -11.32
N ALA A 58 11.25 -6.85 -11.90
CA ALA A 58 11.04 -7.05 -13.33
C ALA A 58 9.64 -7.63 -13.61
N SER A 59 9.11 -7.36 -14.80
CA SER A 59 7.94 -8.06 -15.32
C SER A 59 8.36 -9.22 -16.22
N SER A 60 7.74 -10.37 -16.04
CA SER A 60 7.95 -11.52 -16.91
C SER A 60 7.29 -11.34 -18.28
N ARG A 61 6.27 -10.50 -18.39
CA ARG A 61 5.49 -10.25 -19.62
C ARG A 61 6.25 -9.37 -20.62
N PHE A 62 7.14 -8.49 -20.15
CA PHE A 62 7.81 -7.48 -20.98
C PHE A 62 9.31 -7.72 -21.15
N LYS A 63 9.75 -8.98 -21.10
CA LYS A 63 11.17 -9.32 -21.31
C LYS A 63 11.64 -8.86 -22.69
N GLY A 64 12.66 -7.99 -22.71
CA GLY A 64 13.33 -7.54 -23.95
C GLY A 64 12.56 -6.51 -24.77
N GLN A 65 11.47 -5.94 -24.30
CA GLN A 65 10.75 -4.87 -24.98
C GLN A 65 11.30 -3.50 -24.56
N ALA A 66 11.87 -2.76 -25.53
CA ALA A 66 12.53 -1.48 -25.29
C ALA A 66 11.57 -0.29 -25.06
N ASN A 67 10.30 -0.39 -25.47
CA ASN A 67 9.33 0.72 -25.48
C ASN A 67 8.05 0.39 -24.68
N VAL A 68 8.19 -0.10 -23.47
CA VAL A 68 7.03 -0.31 -22.61
C VAL A 68 6.77 0.97 -21.80
N ASN A 69 5.53 1.46 -21.82
CA ASN A 69 5.11 2.55 -20.96
C ASN A 69 5.28 2.13 -19.50
N SER A 70 5.92 2.98 -18.67
CA SER A 70 6.16 2.74 -17.25
C SER A 70 4.88 2.35 -16.49
N TYR A 71 3.76 3.00 -16.81
CA TYR A 71 2.43 2.66 -16.29
C TYR A 71 2.08 1.18 -16.51
N MET A 72 2.17 0.71 -17.75
CA MET A 72 1.84 -0.69 -18.10
C MET A 72 2.81 -1.67 -17.48
N TYR A 73 4.07 -1.25 -17.34
CA TYR A 73 5.11 -2.07 -16.74
C TYR A 73 4.86 -2.30 -15.25
N ILE A 74 4.63 -1.24 -14.48
CA ILE A 74 4.33 -1.32 -13.04
C ILE A 74 3.03 -2.07 -12.76
N LYS A 75 1.98 -1.78 -13.53
CA LYS A 75 0.73 -2.53 -13.47
C LYS A 75 0.94 -4.03 -13.67
N SER A 76 1.74 -4.40 -14.65
CA SER A 76 2.05 -5.79 -14.97
C SER A 76 2.78 -6.50 -13.83
N ILE A 77 3.75 -5.83 -13.19
CA ILE A 77 4.42 -6.36 -11.99
C ILE A 77 3.41 -6.60 -10.88
N ALA A 78 2.55 -5.63 -10.59
CA ALA A 78 1.53 -5.75 -9.55
C ALA A 78 0.57 -6.91 -9.82
N GLU A 79 0.10 -7.08 -11.06
CA GLU A 79 -0.75 -8.20 -11.47
C GLU A 79 -0.05 -9.56 -11.34
N GLU A 80 1.23 -9.63 -11.71
CA GLU A 80 2.04 -10.83 -11.56
C GLU A 80 2.25 -11.23 -10.09
N LEU A 81 2.50 -10.25 -9.22
CA LEU A 81 2.62 -10.48 -7.78
C LEU A 81 1.29 -10.88 -7.16
N ARG A 82 0.18 -10.25 -7.57
CA ARG A 82 -1.15 -10.69 -7.16
C ARG A 82 -1.45 -12.12 -7.58
N GLY A 83 -1.10 -12.48 -8.82
CA GLY A 83 -1.23 -13.85 -9.31
C GLY A 83 -0.44 -14.84 -8.46
N LEU A 84 0.79 -14.47 -8.07
CA LEU A 84 1.63 -15.30 -7.21
C LEU A 84 1.02 -15.45 -5.80
N ALA A 85 0.49 -14.38 -5.21
CA ALA A 85 -0.17 -14.41 -3.91
C ALA A 85 -1.37 -15.37 -3.91
N VAL A 86 -2.21 -15.31 -4.94
CA VAL A 86 -3.36 -16.22 -5.10
C VAL A 86 -2.90 -17.67 -5.31
N GLU A 87 -1.91 -17.89 -6.18
CA GLU A 87 -1.37 -19.24 -6.47
C GLU A 87 -0.79 -19.92 -5.23
N THR A 88 -0.07 -19.16 -4.42
CA THR A 88 0.60 -19.69 -3.21
C THR A 88 -0.28 -19.64 -1.96
N ASN A 89 -1.41 -18.94 -2.03
CA ASN A 89 -2.29 -18.60 -0.90
C ASN A 89 -1.52 -17.92 0.25
N VAL A 90 -0.65 -16.98 -0.11
CA VAL A 90 0.19 -16.23 0.83
C VAL A 90 0.08 -14.74 0.50
N PRO A 91 -0.21 -13.88 1.49
CA PRO A 91 -0.26 -12.43 1.27
C PRO A 91 1.12 -11.89 0.88
N ILE A 92 1.12 -10.96 -0.07
CA ILE A 92 2.33 -10.24 -0.49
C ILE A 92 2.17 -8.78 -0.09
N MET A 93 3.13 -8.26 0.66
CA MET A 93 3.26 -6.85 1.00
C MET A 93 4.42 -6.23 0.22
N SER A 94 4.19 -5.05 -0.34
CA SER A 94 5.23 -4.30 -1.03
C SER A 94 5.03 -2.81 -0.83
N ALA A 95 6.02 -2.03 -1.22
CA ALA A 95 5.96 -0.58 -1.24
C ALA A 95 6.02 -0.05 -2.66
N THR A 96 5.57 1.17 -2.85
CA THR A 96 5.75 1.98 -4.05
C THR A 96 6.02 3.43 -3.66
N GLN A 97 6.64 4.18 -4.54
CA GLN A 97 6.87 5.60 -4.31
C GLN A 97 5.65 6.41 -4.74
N THR A 98 5.45 7.58 -4.16
CA THR A 98 4.48 8.57 -4.62
C THR A 98 5.03 9.33 -5.84
N THR A 99 4.13 9.97 -6.60
CA THR A 99 4.51 10.92 -7.65
C THR A 99 5.16 12.17 -7.04
N ARG A 100 5.81 12.98 -7.89
CA ARG A 100 6.38 14.27 -7.43
C ARG A 100 5.32 15.24 -6.91
N SER A 101 4.11 15.21 -7.45
CA SER A 101 2.97 16.00 -6.95
C SER A 101 2.56 15.53 -5.56
N GLY A 102 2.48 14.23 -5.33
CA GLY A 102 2.17 13.66 -4.02
C GLY A 102 3.24 13.92 -2.94
N PHE A 103 4.50 14.18 -3.34
CA PHE A 103 5.57 14.48 -2.38
C PHE A 103 5.36 15.81 -1.64
N ASN A 104 4.76 16.81 -2.31
CA ASN A 104 4.47 18.12 -1.71
C ASN A 104 3.05 18.21 -1.13
N ASN A 105 2.28 17.14 -1.19
CA ASN A 105 0.90 17.12 -0.74
C ASN A 105 0.83 16.56 0.69
N SER A 106 0.32 17.34 1.63
CA SER A 106 0.07 16.88 3.00
C SER A 106 -1.08 15.88 3.10
N ASP A 107 -1.92 15.82 2.05
CA ASP A 107 -3.03 14.87 1.93
C ASP A 107 -2.88 13.97 0.69
N VAL A 108 -2.09 12.91 0.84
CA VAL A 108 -1.82 11.94 -0.21
C VAL A 108 -3.07 11.14 -0.55
N GLY A 109 -3.44 11.09 -1.85
CA GLY A 109 -4.54 10.32 -2.41
C GLY A 109 -4.09 9.08 -3.20
N LEU A 110 -5.07 8.33 -3.74
CA LEU A 110 -4.79 7.20 -4.64
C LEU A 110 -4.16 7.66 -5.97
N GLU A 111 -4.46 8.87 -6.41
CA GLU A 111 -3.93 9.55 -7.58
C GLU A 111 -2.44 9.90 -7.45
N ASP A 112 -1.97 10.06 -6.22
CA ASP A 112 -0.56 10.37 -5.92
C ASP A 112 0.34 9.14 -5.92
N THR A 113 -0.22 7.94 -6.12
CA THR A 113 0.61 6.74 -6.26
C THR A 113 1.35 6.76 -7.59
N SER A 114 2.66 6.49 -7.53
CA SER A 114 3.58 6.62 -8.66
C SER A 114 3.04 5.96 -9.94
N GLU A 115 2.88 6.79 -10.96
CA GLU A 115 2.73 6.45 -12.38
C GLU A 115 1.55 5.55 -12.81
N SER A 116 0.64 5.12 -11.89
CA SER A 116 -0.31 4.09 -12.32
C SER A 116 -1.58 3.98 -11.48
N PHE A 117 -2.72 4.41 -12.03
CA PHE A 117 -4.05 3.98 -11.54
C PHE A 117 -4.21 2.45 -11.52
N GLY A 118 -3.38 1.72 -12.25
CA GLY A 118 -3.39 0.26 -12.28
C GLY A 118 -2.92 -0.38 -10.98
N LEU A 119 -2.04 0.27 -10.23
CA LEU A 119 -1.59 -0.24 -8.94
C LEU A 119 -2.68 -0.19 -7.87
N PRO A 120 -3.36 0.96 -7.64
CA PRO A 120 -4.54 1.00 -6.77
C PRO A 120 -5.65 0.03 -7.19
N ALA A 121 -5.85 -0.19 -8.48
CA ALA A 121 -6.85 -1.15 -8.95
C ALA A 121 -6.50 -2.60 -8.55
N THR A 122 -5.21 -2.94 -8.53
CA THR A 122 -4.72 -4.29 -8.25
C THR A 122 -4.61 -4.61 -6.76
N ALA A 123 -4.19 -3.66 -5.93
CA ALA A 123 -4.03 -3.85 -4.49
C ALA A 123 -5.37 -4.06 -3.78
N ASP A 124 -5.38 -4.87 -2.74
CA ASP A 124 -6.54 -5.09 -1.88
C ASP A 124 -6.56 -4.14 -0.68
N LEU A 125 -5.40 -3.73 -0.21
CA LEU A 125 -5.18 -2.82 0.90
C LEU A 125 -4.04 -1.87 0.55
N MET A 126 -4.21 -0.57 0.82
CA MET A 126 -3.16 0.43 0.59
C MET A 126 -3.13 1.45 1.73
N PHE A 127 -1.91 1.75 2.17
CA PHE A 127 -1.62 2.81 3.12
C PHE A 127 -0.62 3.79 2.52
N ALA A 128 -0.80 5.08 2.79
CA ALA A 128 0.24 6.08 2.60
C ALA A 128 0.97 6.32 3.92
N LEU A 129 2.29 6.42 3.83
CA LEU A 129 3.14 6.88 4.93
C LEU A 129 3.53 8.32 4.61
N ILE A 130 3.14 9.24 5.48
CA ILE A 130 3.29 10.68 5.27
C ILE A 130 4.23 11.22 6.35
N SER A 131 5.30 11.89 5.92
CA SER A 131 6.24 12.58 6.79
C SER A 131 6.34 14.04 6.35
N ASN A 132 6.36 14.96 7.30
CA ASN A 132 6.65 16.37 7.12
C ASN A 132 7.56 16.85 8.27
N GLU A 133 8.07 18.08 8.18
CA GLU A 133 8.99 18.63 9.18
C GLU A 133 8.40 18.62 10.60
N GLU A 134 7.09 18.88 10.74
CA GLU A 134 6.40 18.89 12.02
C GLU A 134 6.35 17.49 12.66
N LEU A 135 5.99 16.48 11.87
CA LEU A 135 5.97 15.10 12.33
C LEU A 135 7.37 14.57 12.62
N GLU A 136 8.35 14.96 11.81
CA GLU A 136 9.75 14.58 12.01
C GLU A 136 10.33 15.17 13.31
N ALA A 137 9.99 16.41 13.64
CA ALA A 137 10.44 17.07 14.87
C ALA A 137 9.99 16.33 16.14
N VAL A 138 8.83 15.65 16.08
CA VAL A 138 8.29 14.86 17.19
C VAL A 138 8.49 13.33 17.02
N ASN A 139 9.31 12.92 16.05
CA ASN A 139 9.56 11.51 15.73
C ASN A 139 8.29 10.72 15.44
N GLN A 140 7.40 11.26 14.64
CA GLN A 140 6.16 10.65 14.23
C GLN A 140 6.07 10.50 12.71
N ILE A 141 5.17 9.64 12.27
CA ILE A 141 4.78 9.47 10.88
C ILE A 141 3.28 9.27 10.81
N ALA A 142 2.61 9.96 9.90
CA ALA A 142 1.20 9.75 9.69
C ALA A 142 0.97 8.59 8.73
N VAL A 143 -0.01 7.77 9.04
CA VAL A 143 -0.47 6.65 8.21
C VAL A 143 -1.88 6.96 7.76
N LYS A 144 -2.13 6.97 6.45
CA LYS A 144 -3.45 7.15 5.86
C LYS A 144 -3.89 5.91 5.12
N GLN A 145 -5.07 5.41 5.42
CA GLN A 145 -5.67 4.31 4.69
C GLN A 145 -6.24 4.83 3.37
N LEU A 146 -5.65 4.43 2.25
CA LEU A 146 -6.08 4.85 0.90
C LEU A 146 -7.10 3.89 0.29
N LYS A 147 -6.99 2.61 0.60
CA LYS A 147 -7.87 1.57 0.08
C LYS A 147 -7.98 0.42 1.06
N ASN A 148 -9.19 -0.10 1.19
CA ASN A 148 -9.46 -1.33 1.94
C ASN A 148 -10.63 -2.07 1.27
N ARG A 149 -10.39 -3.28 0.78
CA ARG A 149 -11.44 -4.13 0.20
C ARG A 149 -12.18 -4.97 1.24
N TYR A 150 -11.65 -5.06 2.45
CA TYR A 150 -12.15 -5.97 3.49
C TYR A 150 -12.99 -5.26 4.54
N ASN A 151 -12.85 -3.94 4.64
CA ASN A 151 -13.54 -3.13 5.63
C ASN A 151 -13.79 -1.72 5.11
N ASP A 152 -14.57 -0.91 5.86
CA ASP A 152 -14.78 0.49 5.57
C ASP A 152 -13.45 1.26 5.67
N VAL A 153 -13.12 1.96 4.60
CA VAL A 153 -11.92 2.80 4.50
C VAL A 153 -11.94 3.95 5.52
N ASN A 154 -13.13 4.39 5.95
CA ASN A 154 -13.27 5.49 6.90
C ASN A 154 -12.97 5.08 8.35
N VAL A 155 -13.01 3.78 8.66
CA VAL A 155 -12.61 3.29 9.97
C VAL A 155 -11.09 3.36 10.10
N ASN A 156 -10.59 4.16 11.04
CA ASN A 156 -9.16 4.45 11.20
C ASN A 156 -8.50 4.98 9.91
N LYS A 157 -9.19 5.90 9.24
CA LYS A 157 -8.73 6.46 7.97
C LYS A 157 -7.34 7.07 8.05
N ARG A 158 -7.02 7.74 9.16
CA ARG A 158 -5.72 8.37 9.41
C ARG A 158 -5.34 8.24 10.89
N PHE A 159 -4.09 7.91 11.15
CA PHE A 159 -3.52 7.82 12.50
C PHE A 159 -2.03 8.10 12.46
N VAL A 160 -1.43 8.34 13.61
CA VAL A 160 0.03 8.56 13.77
C VAL A 160 0.66 7.41 14.52
N ILE A 161 1.88 7.10 14.11
CA ILE A 161 2.75 6.15 14.79
C ILE A 161 4.06 6.84 15.17
N GLY A 162 4.64 6.46 16.29
CA GLY A 162 5.98 6.89 16.69
C GLY A 162 7.06 6.12 15.92
N ILE A 163 8.15 6.80 15.61
CA ILE A 163 9.30 6.20 14.94
C ILE A 163 10.60 6.49 15.68
N ASP A 164 11.30 5.46 16.14
CA ASP A 164 12.68 5.55 16.61
C ASP A 164 13.61 5.15 15.47
N ARG A 165 14.09 6.14 14.72
CA ARG A 165 14.96 5.91 13.56
C ARG A 165 16.29 5.28 13.95
N SER A 166 16.77 5.54 15.16
CA SER A 166 18.04 4.99 15.64
C SER A 166 17.99 3.49 15.88
N LYS A 167 16.82 2.98 16.23
CA LYS A 167 16.55 1.56 16.48
C LYS A 167 15.71 0.89 15.41
N MET A 168 15.35 1.61 14.34
CA MET A 168 14.45 1.13 13.27
C MET A 168 13.15 0.56 13.85
N ARG A 169 12.57 1.27 14.82
CA ARG A 169 11.42 0.80 15.59
C ARG A 169 10.21 1.70 15.37
N LEU A 170 9.06 1.08 15.14
CA LEU A 170 7.75 1.73 15.17
C LEU A 170 7.07 1.47 16.51
N MET A 171 6.30 2.43 17.00
CA MET A 171 5.64 2.39 18.30
C MET A 171 4.22 2.93 18.17
N ASP A 172 3.30 2.35 18.93
CA ASP A 172 1.98 2.93 19.11
C ASP A 172 2.08 4.21 19.95
N LEU A 173 1.19 5.14 19.68
CA LEU A 173 1.07 6.41 20.40
C LEU A 173 -0.27 6.46 21.12
N ASP A 174 -0.28 7.16 22.26
CA ASP A 174 -1.49 7.35 23.06
C ASP A 174 -2.55 8.17 22.30
N GLU A 175 -3.83 8.01 22.64
CA GLU A 175 -4.96 8.74 22.03
C GLU A 175 -4.78 10.26 22.07
N SER A 176 -4.18 10.79 23.13
CA SER A 176 -3.88 12.24 23.25
C SER A 176 -2.93 12.76 22.17
N GLN A 177 -2.09 11.90 21.63
CA GLN A 177 -1.15 12.21 20.55
C GLN A 177 -1.76 12.02 19.16
N GLN A 178 -2.92 11.35 19.06
CA GLN A 178 -3.70 11.19 17.83
C GLN A 178 -4.58 12.40 17.53
N SER A 179 -4.94 13.21 18.53
CA SER A 179 -5.91 14.30 18.43
C SER A 179 -5.45 15.54 17.63
N GLY A 180 -4.18 15.61 17.22
CA GLY A 180 -3.66 16.68 16.35
C GLY A 180 -3.88 16.47 14.85
N LEU A 181 -4.52 15.36 14.48
CA LEU A 181 -4.76 14.97 13.07
C LEU A 181 -6.21 15.20 12.62
N ALA A 182 -7.00 15.98 13.37
CA ALA A 182 -8.26 16.45 12.84
C ALA A 182 -8.01 17.10 11.48
N ASP A 183 -8.62 16.54 10.43
CA ASP A 183 -8.57 17.08 9.08
C ASP A 183 -8.79 18.59 9.14
N SER A 184 -7.76 19.37 8.78
CA SER A 184 -7.88 20.81 8.61
C SER A 184 -8.81 21.17 7.43
N ASN A 185 -9.51 20.20 6.88
CA ASN A 185 -10.51 20.28 5.81
C ASN A 185 -11.89 19.79 6.23
N GLN A 186 -12.20 19.70 7.53
CA GLN A 186 -13.58 19.94 7.93
C GLN A 186 -13.82 21.46 7.92
N THR A 187 -13.89 22.06 6.73
CA THR A 187 -14.93 23.04 6.50
C THR A 187 -16.20 22.30 6.90
N GLU A 188 -16.82 22.74 7.99
CA GLU A 188 -18.24 22.54 8.19
C GLU A 188 -18.90 22.99 6.88
N GLU A 189 -19.07 22.07 5.95
CA GLU A 189 -20.16 22.19 5.01
C GLU A 189 -21.40 22.16 5.90
N THR A 190 -21.79 23.35 6.33
CA THR A 190 -23.17 23.60 6.67
C THR A 190 -23.95 23.07 5.48
N ASP A 191 -24.59 21.91 5.68
CA ASP A 191 -25.61 21.39 4.79
C ASP A 191 -26.74 22.43 4.69
N ASP A 192 -26.46 23.54 4.00
CA ASP A 192 -27.44 24.41 3.42
C ASP A 192 -27.74 23.85 2.02
N PHE A 193 -27.95 22.53 1.95
CA PHE A 193 -28.75 21.96 0.91
C PHE A 193 -30.22 22.35 1.24
N ASP A 194 -30.58 23.51 0.75
CA ASP A 194 -31.97 23.86 0.45
C ASP A 194 -32.50 22.67 -0.37
N THR A 195 -33.08 21.69 0.32
CA THR A 195 -33.83 20.63 -0.35
C THR A 195 -34.88 21.32 -1.15
N PRO A 196 -34.89 21.24 -2.49
CA PRO A 196 -35.92 21.84 -3.29
C PRO A 196 -37.22 21.20 -2.83
N THR A 197 -38.02 21.98 -2.11
CA THR A 197 -39.42 21.64 -1.78
C THR A 197 -40.16 21.56 -3.09
N PHE A 198 -40.32 20.36 -3.63
CA PHE A 198 -41.21 20.11 -4.75
C PHE A 198 -42.63 20.38 -4.29
N ASP A 199 -43.11 21.53 -4.68
CA ASP A 199 -44.51 21.86 -4.51
C ASP A 199 -45.32 20.94 -5.44
N LYS A 200 -46.07 20.02 -4.80
CA LYS A 200 -46.93 19.06 -5.52
C LYS A 200 -48.09 19.72 -6.27
N THR A 201 -48.24 21.03 -6.18
CA THR A 201 -49.36 21.79 -6.82
C THR A 201 -49.03 22.21 -8.25
N GLU A 202 -47.74 22.10 -8.73
CA GLU A 202 -47.40 22.48 -10.10
C GLU A 202 -47.47 21.34 -11.13
N PHE A 203 -47.74 20.10 -10.73
CA PHE A 203 -48.08 19.03 -11.68
C PHE A 203 -49.57 19.10 -11.98
N GLY A 204 -49.87 19.98 -12.93
CA GLY A 204 -51.22 20.21 -13.44
C GLY A 204 -51.92 18.90 -13.88
N GLU A 205 -53.21 18.86 -13.63
CA GLU A 205 -54.21 17.95 -14.15
C GLU A 205 -54.02 17.73 -15.68
N GLY A 206 -53.38 16.63 -16.08
CA GLY A 206 -53.15 16.42 -17.51
C GLY A 206 -52.94 15.00 -17.96
N TRP A 207 -53.30 13.98 -17.17
CA TRP A 207 -53.33 12.60 -17.65
C TRP A 207 -54.65 11.96 -17.27
N LYS A 208 -55.64 12.13 -18.15
CA LYS A 208 -56.81 11.23 -18.26
C LYS A 208 -56.50 10.21 -19.35
N VAL A 209 -56.42 8.95 -18.99
CA VAL A 209 -56.72 7.80 -19.84
C VAL A 209 -57.87 7.10 -19.22
#